data_f264336609b4d354602f8d3b96776cb7
#
_entry.id   f264336609b4d354602f8d3b96776cb7
#
_cell.length_a   1.000
_cell.length_b   1.000
_cell.length_c   1.000
_cell.angle_alpha   90.00
_cell.angle_beta   90.00
_cell.angle_gamma   90.00
#
_symmetry.space_group_name_H-M   'P 1'
#
loop_
_entity.id
_entity.type
_entity.pdbx_description
1 polymer ?
#
loop_
_entity_poly.entity_id
_entity_poly.type
_entity_poly.pdbx_seq_one_letter_code
_entity_poly.pdbx_strand_id
1 'polypeptide(L)' 'MFTKKILLLGSGELGKEFVIAAKRLGQYVIAADSYNNAPAMQVADEREVINMLDGDALRAIVARH' A
#
# COMPACT_ATOMS: atom_id res chain seq x y z
N MET A 1 -1.20 -19.53 11.09
CA MET A 1 -0.77 -18.69 9.96
C MET A 1 -0.61 -17.25 10.42
N PHE A 2 0.46 -16.60 10.01
CA PHE A 2 0.72 -15.23 10.42
C PHE A 2 0.36 -14.27 9.31
N THR A 3 -0.48 -13.28 9.63
CA THR A 3 -0.79 -12.19 8.71
C THR A 3 0.31 -11.15 8.79
N LYS A 4 0.92 -10.82 7.67
CA LYS A 4 1.91 -9.75 7.60
C LYS A 4 1.23 -8.47 7.16
N LYS A 5 1.75 -7.35 7.64
CA LYS A 5 1.33 -6.03 7.21
C LYS A 5 2.34 -5.54 6.19
N ILE A 6 1.88 -5.28 4.98
CA ILE A 6 2.73 -4.91 3.84
C ILE A 6 2.42 -3.47 3.44
N LEU A 7 3.45 -2.63 3.38
CA LEU A 7 3.32 -1.28 2.84
C LEU A 7 3.84 -1.30 1.40
N LEU A 8 2.94 -1.09 0.46
CA LEU A 8 3.28 -1.07 -0.96
C LEU A 8 3.46 0.38 -1.40
N LEU A 9 4.68 0.73 -1.79
CA LEU A 9 5.00 2.05 -2.31
C LEU A 9 4.91 2.03 -3.83
N GLY A 10 4.00 2.84 -4.39
CA GLY A 10 3.69 2.80 -5.82
C GLY A 10 2.54 1.83 -6.07
N SER A 11 1.37 2.37 -6.38
CA SER A 11 0.13 1.60 -6.39
C SER A 11 -0.53 1.57 -7.77
N GLY A 12 0.27 1.46 -8.83
CA GLY A 12 -0.22 1.33 -10.20
C GLY A 12 -0.79 -0.06 -10.51
N GLU A 13 -0.92 -0.38 -11.79
CA GLU A 13 -1.58 -1.62 -12.22
C GLU A 13 -0.79 -2.87 -11.77
N LEU A 14 0.53 -2.85 -11.86
CA LEU A 14 1.32 -3.99 -11.35
C LEU A 14 1.17 -4.12 -9.84
N GLY A 15 1.09 -2.99 -9.14
CA GLY A 15 0.83 -3.00 -7.71
C GLY A 15 -0.51 -3.61 -7.37
N LYS A 16 -1.53 -3.34 -8.18
CA LYS A 16 -2.86 -3.93 -8.01
C LYS A 16 -2.80 -5.44 -8.09
N GLU A 17 -2.09 -6.00 -9.09
CA GLU A 17 -1.94 -7.44 -9.21
C GLU A 17 -1.21 -8.03 -8.01
N PHE A 18 -0.18 -7.33 -7.51
CA PHE A 18 0.52 -7.75 -6.29
C PHE A 18 -0.43 -7.80 -5.10
N VAL A 19 -1.26 -6.76 -4.93
CA VAL A 19 -2.20 -6.70 -3.79
C VAL A 19 -3.20 -7.85 -3.88
N ILE A 20 -3.74 -8.13 -5.05
CA ILE A 20 -4.68 -9.23 -5.23
C ILE A 20 -4.03 -10.55 -4.80
N ALA A 21 -2.80 -10.80 -5.23
CA ALA A 21 -2.08 -12.02 -4.83
C ALA A 21 -1.82 -12.07 -3.34
N ALA A 22 -1.40 -10.94 -2.75
CA ALA A 22 -1.13 -10.85 -1.31
C ALA A 22 -2.40 -11.08 -0.50
N LYS A 23 -3.53 -10.54 -0.94
CA LYS A 23 -4.81 -10.74 -0.26
C LYS A 23 -5.26 -12.18 -0.30
N ARG A 24 -5.00 -12.88 -1.40
CA ARG A 24 -5.29 -14.31 -1.50
C ARG A 24 -4.49 -15.13 -0.49
N LEU A 25 -3.31 -14.63 -0.10
CA LEU A 25 -2.47 -15.26 0.91
C LEU A 25 -2.80 -14.78 2.33
N GLY A 26 -3.86 -13.99 2.48
CA GLY A 26 -4.31 -13.52 3.79
C GLY A 26 -3.48 -12.37 4.37
N GLN A 27 -2.72 -11.66 3.56
CA GLN A 27 -1.89 -10.57 4.05
C GLN A 27 -2.69 -9.27 4.12
N TYR A 28 -2.24 -8.36 4.99
CA TYR A 28 -2.83 -7.03 5.15
C TYR A 28 -1.99 -6.03 4.36
N VAL A 29 -2.60 -5.29 3.44
CA VAL A 29 -1.85 -4.41 2.54
C VAL A 29 -2.30 -2.96 2.67
N ILE A 30 -1.32 -2.08 2.83
CA ILE A 30 -1.50 -0.63 2.81
C ILE A 30 -0.88 -0.14 1.49
N ALA A 31 -1.69 0.41 0.59
CA ALA A 31 -1.20 0.90 -0.70
C ALA A 31 -0.99 2.42 -0.64
N ALA A 32 0.20 2.87 -1.02
CA ALA A 32 0.57 4.28 -1.00
C ALA A 32 0.99 4.76 -2.38
N ASP A 33 0.56 5.95 -2.74
CA ASP A 33 1.00 6.61 -3.97
C ASP A 33 0.80 8.12 -3.85
N SER A 34 1.25 8.86 -4.85
CA SER A 34 1.16 10.32 -4.85
C SER A 34 -0.22 10.85 -5.25
N TYR A 35 -1.12 10.00 -5.69
CA TYR A 35 -2.48 10.41 -6.05
C TYR A 35 -3.51 9.46 -5.47
N ASN A 36 -4.72 9.99 -5.22
CA ASN A 36 -5.79 9.20 -4.62
C ASN A 36 -6.37 8.21 -5.63
N ASN A 37 -6.84 7.10 -5.11
CA ASN A 37 -7.52 6.06 -5.88
C ASN A 37 -6.65 5.44 -6.97
N ALA A 38 -5.34 5.33 -6.72
CA ALA A 38 -4.45 4.56 -7.60
C ALA A 38 -4.94 3.10 -7.67
N PRO A 39 -4.65 2.37 -8.76
CA PRO A 39 -5.22 1.03 -8.97
C PRO A 39 -5.10 0.08 -7.78
N ALA A 40 -3.92 0.00 -7.17
CA ALA A 40 -3.74 -0.90 -6.02
C ALA A 40 -4.53 -0.47 -4.80
N MET A 41 -4.82 0.82 -4.64
CA MET A 41 -5.61 1.33 -3.53
C MET A 41 -7.05 0.80 -3.57
N GLN A 42 -7.55 0.46 -4.74
CA GLN A 42 -8.92 -0.02 -4.90
C GLN A 42 -9.13 -1.41 -4.31
N VAL A 43 -8.06 -2.16 -4.14
CA VAL A 43 -8.12 -3.54 -3.66
C VAL A 43 -7.38 -3.77 -2.34
N ALA A 44 -6.61 -2.78 -1.87
CA ALA A 44 -5.87 -2.86 -0.61
C ALA A 44 -6.80 -2.67 0.60
N ASP A 45 -6.31 -3.04 1.77
CA ASP A 45 -7.05 -2.84 3.03
C ASP A 45 -7.07 -1.37 3.42
N GLU A 46 -5.96 -0.66 3.21
CA GLU A 46 -5.86 0.76 3.50
C GLU A 46 -5.10 1.46 2.39
N ARG A 47 -5.25 2.78 2.34
CA ARG A 47 -4.55 3.61 1.36
C ARG A 47 -3.92 4.81 2.04
N GLU A 48 -2.81 5.28 1.47
CA GLU A 48 -2.15 6.52 1.88
C GLU A 48 -1.79 7.33 0.64
N VAL A 49 -2.17 8.60 0.64
CA VAL A 49 -1.80 9.52 -0.45
C VAL A 49 -0.72 10.44 0.08
N ILE A 50 0.47 10.35 -0.46
CA ILE A 50 1.63 11.10 0.03
C ILE A 50 2.51 11.56 -1.12
N ASN A 51 3.38 12.53 -0.83
CA ASN A 51 4.47 12.84 -1.74
C ASN A 51 5.56 11.78 -1.56
N MET A 52 5.69 10.90 -2.56
CA MET A 52 6.61 9.76 -2.51
C MET A 52 8.08 10.18 -2.45
N LEU A 53 8.37 11.46 -2.73
CA LEU A 53 9.73 12.00 -2.64
C LEU A 53 10.01 12.62 -1.26
N ASP A 54 9.02 12.67 -0.39
CA ASP A 54 9.14 13.25 0.97
C ASP A 54 9.45 12.13 1.97
N GLY A 55 10.71 12.06 2.40
CA GLY A 55 11.14 11.04 3.34
C GLY A 55 10.46 11.15 4.71
N ASP A 56 10.08 12.36 5.14
CA ASP A 56 9.38 12.54 6.40
C ASP A 56 7.96 11.97 6.32
N ALA A 57 7.29 12.18 5.18
CA ALA A 57 5.97 11.60 4.97
C ALA A 57 6.02 10.07 4.96
N LEU A 58 7.04 9.50 4.33
CA LEU A 58 7.23 8.04 4.32
C LEU A 58 7.47 7.51 5.73
N ARG A 59 8.31 8.18 6.52
CA ARG A 59 8.56 7.78 7.90
C ARG A 59 7.28 7.84 8.74
N ALA A 60 6.46 8.85 8.52
CA ALA A 60 5.20 9.00 9.25
C ALA A 60 4.24 7.84 8.94
N ILE A 61 4.19 7.40 7.69
CA ILE A 61 3.35 6.24 7.31
C ILE A 61 3.84 4.97 7.99
N VAL A 62 5.14 4.72 7.94
CA VAL A 62 5.70 3.53 8.58
C VAL A 62 5.40 3.55 10.08
N ALA A 63 5.48 4.70 10.72
CA ALA A 63 5.18 4.82 12.14
C ALA A 63 3.71 4.58 12.47
N ARG A 64 2.79 4.95 11.55
CA ARG A 64 1.34 4.73 11.75
C ARG A 64 0.93 3.28 11.59
N HIS A 65 1.69 2.54 10.85
CA HIS A 65 1.37 1.15 10.52
C HIS A 65 2.45 0.21 10.99
#